data_5f60bee48bd14a34edd3c478a8237a4c
#
_entry.id   5f60bee48bd14a34edd3c478a8237a4c
#
_cell.length_a   1.000
_cell.length_b   1.000
_cell.length_c   1.000
_cell.angle_alpha   90.00
_cell.angle_beta   90.00
_cell.angle_gamma   90.00
#
_symmetry.space_group_name_H-M   'P 1'
#
loop_
_entity.id
_entity.type
_entity.pdbx_description
1 polymer ?
#
loop_
_entity_poly.entity_id
_entity_poly.type
_entity_poly.pdbx_seq_one_letter_code
_entity_poly.pdbx_strand_id
1 'polypeptide(L)'
;YKEEVIGKDSLDVEVIWETLYNKARPFGQQGIAMNALSGIDIALWDLNGKQLKQPISRLIGGRFREKLAAYATGFYRLDGKKYPETSVEDALKFKEEGFTAMKLKVGFTPEKDIEYIRSIRKAVGPDVRLMVDFNACYSQAVARRIILELVPENIYFYEEILTPEDMEGYKALRNLTASYMAAGEEIFGKIEINNWLKNGALDIYQPDVSSAGGITECKKM
;
A
#
# COMPACT_ATOMS: atom_id res chain seq x y z
N TYR A 1 -6.21 26.01 -2.02
CA TYR A 1 -5.68 25.68 -0.69
C TYR A 1 -4.77 26.76 -0.10
N LYS A 2 -3.93 27.44 -0.92
CA LYS A 2 -2.98 28.45 -0.42
C LYS A 2 -3.62 29.49 0.52
N GLU A 3 -4.73 30.06 0.12
CA GLU A 3 -5.43 31.11 0.89
C GLU A 3 -6.00 30.60 2.24
N GLU A 4 -6.26 29.32 2.34
CA GLU A 4 -6.80 28.70 3.55
C GLU A 4 -5.71 28.29 4.56
N VAL A 5 -4.46 28.29 4.14
CA VAL A 5 -3.33 27.83 4.97
C VAL A 5 -2.46 28.99 5.43
N ILE A 6 -2.20 29.95 4.53
CA ILE A 6 -1.30 31.09 4.85
C ILE A 6 -1.88 31.95 5.98
N GLY A 7 -1.03 32.20 7.01
CA GLY A 7 -1.41 32.98 8.19
C GLY A 7 -2.20 32.22 9.24
N LYS A 8 -2.43 30.91 9.08
CA LYS A 8 -3.04 30.08 10.12
C LYS A 8 -1.97 29.56 11.09
N ASP A 9 -2.40 29.25 12.31
CA ASP A 9 -1.53 28.56 13.28
C ASP A 9 -1.33 27.11 12.82
N SER A 10 -0.07 26.70 12.70
CA SER A 10 0.27 25.35 12.27
C SER A 10 -0.16 24.28 13.29
N LEU A 11 -0.41 24.63 14.54
CA LEU A 11 -0.90 23.71 15.56
C LEU A 11 -2.38 23.35 15.37
N ASP A 12 -3.14 24.15 14.63
CA ASP A 12 -4.54 23.86 14.29
C ASP A 12 -4.66 22.85 13.13
N VAL A 13 -3.86 21.77 13.15
CA VAL A 13 -3.76 20.81 12.04
C VAL A 13 -5.12 20.29 11.62
N GLU A 14 -5.95 19.84 12.56
CA GLU A 14 -7.27 19.26 12.23
C GLU A 14 -8.25 20.31 11.69
N VAL A 15 -8.19 21.54 12.17
CA VAL A 15 -9.04 22.65 11.66
C VAL A 15 -8.66 22.97 10.21
N ILE A 16 -7.36 23.05 9.93
CA ILE A 16 -6.85 23.27 8.57
C ILE A 16 -7.27 22.11 7.68
N TRP A 17 -7.05 20.87 8.13
CA TRP A 17 -7.41 19.67 7.40
C TRP A 17 -8.89 19.64 7.00
N GLU A 18 -9.80 19.84 7.96
CA GLU A 18 -11.25 19.86 7.73
C GLU A 18 -11.66 21.00 6.77
N THR A 19 -11.03 22.15 6.90
CA THR A 19 -11.29 23.29 6.01
C THR A 19 -10.95 22.94 4.56
N LEU A 20 -9.77 22.36 4.33
CA LEU A 20 -9.32 21.95 2.99
C LEU A 20 -10.17 20.81 2.42
N TYR A 21 -10.50 19.82 3.24
CA TYR A 21 -11.34 18.70 2.87
C TYR A 21 -12.74 19.15 2.44
N ASN A 22 -13.35 20.04 3.22
CA ASN A 22 -14.67 20.59 2.88
C ASN A 22 -14.63 21.46 1.62
N LYS A 23 -13.56 22.21 1.41
CA LYS A 23 -13.37 23.03 0.21
C LYS A 23 -13.21 22.19 -1.06
N ALA A 24 -12.70 20.98 -0.94
CA ALA A 24 -12.57 20.02 -2.04
C ALA A 24 -13.91 19.39 -2.48
N ARG A 25 -14.97 19.42 -1.65
CA ARG A 25 -16.24 18.72 -1.94
C ARG A 25 -16.79 18.93 -3.35
N PRO A 26 -16.85 20.15 -3.90
CA PRO A 26 -17.38 20.37 -5.24
C PRO A 26 -16.52 19.77 -6.36
N PHE A 27 -15.25 19.48 -6.09
CA PHE A 27 -14.26 19.00 -7.05
C PHE A 27 -13.92 17.53 -6.88
N GLY A 28 -14.46 16.87 -5.86
CA GLY A 28 -14.13 15.51 -5.46
C GLY A 28 -13.09 15.45 -4.34
N GLN A 29 -13.30 14.51 -3.43
CA GLN A 29 -12.41 14.27 -2.26
C GLN A 29 -11.51 13.07 -2.49
N GLN A 30 -10.96 12.97 -3.69
CA GLN A 30 -10.08 11.90 -4.17
C GLN A 30 -8.99 12.48 -5.09
N GLY A 31 -8.03 11.64 -5.47
CA GLY A 31 -7.00 11.99 -6.45
C GLY A 31 -6.22 13.25 -6.07
N ILE A 32 -6.00 14.14 -7.03
CA ILE A 32 -5.14 15.32 -6.89
C ILE A 32 -5.51 16.21 -5.70
N ALA A 33 -6.80 16.37 -5.41
CA ALA A 33 -7.25 17.19 -4.28
C ALA A 33 -6.79 16.60 -2.94
N MET A 34 -6.92 15.28 -2.77
CA MET A 34 -6.45 14.58 -1.57
C MET A 34 -4.93 14.52 -1.49
N ASN A 35 -4.24 14.33 -2.60
CA ASN A 35 -2.78 14.36 -2.63
C ASN A 35 -2.24 15.73 -2.18
N ALA A 36 -2.83 16.82 -2.67
CA ALA A 36 -2.44 18.16 -2.26
C ALA A 36 -2.74 18.43 -0.78
N LEU A 37 -3.89 17.96 -0.28
CA LEU A 37 -4.25 18.03 1.14
C LEU A 37 -3.28 17.22 1.99
N SER A 38 -2.96 15.99 1.56
CA SER A 38 -2.01 15.10 2.24
C SER A 38 -0.64 15.75 2.38
N GLY A 39 -0.13 16.36 1.29
CA GLY A 39 1.15 17.07 1.31
C GLY A 39 1.17 18.25 2.30
N ILE A 40 0.09 19.00 2.39
CA ILE A 40 -0.05 20.11 3.35
C ILE A 40 -0.09 19.56 4.78
N ASP A 41 -0.87 18.53 5.04
CA ASP A 41 -0.98 17.88 6.36
C ASP A 41 0.36 17.36 6.84
N ILE A 42 1.09 16.63 5.99
CA ILE A 42 2.43 16.13 6.29
C ILE A 42 3.38 17.29 6.63
N ALA A 43 3.33 18.38 5.86
CA ALA A 43 4.17 19.57 6.10
C ALA A 43 3.83 20.26 7.43
N LEU A 44 2.54 20.32 7.82
CA LEU A 44 2.14 20.87 9.13
C LEU A 44 2.66 20.01 10.28
N TRP A 45 2.55 18.68 10.18
CA TRP A 45 3.11 17.79 11.20
C TRP A 45 4.64 17.88 11.31
N ASP A 46 5.34 17.99 10.18
CA ASP A 46 6.80 18.17 10.17
C ASP A 46 7.19 19.53 10.79
N LEU A 47 6.49 20.61 10.44
CA LEU A 47 6.71 21.94 11.01
C LEU A 47 6.53 21.93 12.53
N ASN A 48 5.41 21.36 13.02
CA ASN A 48 5.11 21.26 14.43
C ASN A 48 6.14 20.38 15.18
N GLY A 49 6.57 19.29 14.58
CA GLY A 49 7.64 18.46 15.11
C GLY A 49 8.95 19.23 15.30
N LYS A 50 9.32 20.03 14.33
CA LYS A 50 10.52 20.90 14.38
C LYS A 50 10.39 22.01 15.42
N GLN A 51 9.27 22.72 15.46
CA GLN A 51 9.01 23.79 16.42
C GLN A 51 9.02 23.27 17.86
N LEU A 52 8.35 22.17 18.10
CA LEU A 52 8.23 21.56 19.44
C LEU A 52 9.43 20.68 19.81
N LYS A 53 10.38 20.47 18.87
CA LYS A 53 11.54 19.59 19.03
C LYS A 53 11.12 18.17 19.47
N GLN A 54 10.04 17.68 18.90
CA GLN A 54 9.48 16.35 19.17
C GLN A 54 9.32 15.56 17.87
N PRO A 55 9.58 14.25 17.86
CA PRO A 55 9.23 13.43 16.72
C PRO A 55 7.72 13.36 16.54
N ILE A 56 7.25 13.29 15.30
CA ILE A 56 5.81 13.21 14.98
C ILE A 56 5.14 12.07 15.75
N SER A 57 5.82 10.94 15.90
CA SER A 57 5.30 9.79 16.67
C SER A 57 4.89 10.14 18.10
N ARG A 58 5.53 11.14 18.74
CA ARG A 58 5.10 11.63 20.05
C ARG A 58 3.89 12.56 19.97
N LEU A 59 3.85 13.40 18.97
CA LEU A 59 2.75 14.35 18.76
C LEU A 59 1.43 13.65 18.44
N ILE A 60 1.48 12.51 17.76
CA ILE A 60 0.28 11.72 17.43
C ILE A 60 -0.11 10.67 18.49
N GLY A 61 0.54 10.68 19.66
CA GLY A 61 0.15 9.83 20.78
C GLY A 61 1.20 8.86 21.32
N GLY A 62 2.43 8.87 20.77
CA GLY A 62 3.55 8.06 21.23
C GLY A 62 3.82 6.79 20.43
N ARG A 63 4.88 6.09 20.80
CA ARG A 63 5.32 4.87 20.13
C ARG A 63 4.84 3.62 20.85
N PHE A 64 4.06 2.79 20.19
CA PHE A 64 3.67 1.47 20.69
C PHE A 64 4.73 0.40 20.39
N ARG A 65 5.58 0.64 19.38
CA ARG A 65 6.66 -0.27 18.97
C ARG A 65 7.91 0.51 18.66
N GLU A 66 9.06 -0.04 19.02
CA GLU A 66 10.35 0.55 18.69
C GLU A 66 10.95 0.01 17.38
N LYS A 67 10.56 -1.21 17.00
CA LYS A 67 10.99 -1.87 15.77
C LYS A 67 9.79 -2.40 15.01
N LEU A 68 9.85 -2.33 13.70
CA LEU A 68 8.88 -2.92 12.78
C LEU A 68 9.58 -3.98 11.95
N ALA A 69 8.88 -5.09 11.68
CA ALA A 69 9.34 -6.06 10.69
C ALA A 69 9.28 -5.40 9.30
N ALA A 70 10.39 -5.49 8.57
CA ALA A 70 10.48 -4.98 7.21
C ALA A 70 10.47 -6.13 6.20
N TYR A 71 10.01 -5.86 5.01
CA TYR A 71 10.21 -6.72 3.85
C TYR A 71 10.99 -5.96 2.76
N ALA A 72 11.79 -6.69 1.99
CA ALA A 72 12.42 -6.13 0.81
C ALA A 72 11.36 -5.95 -0.29
N THR A 73 11.38 -4.79 -0.93
CA THR A 73 10.56 -4.50 -2.11
C THR A 73 11.44 -3.84 -3.17
N GLY A 74 10.97 -3.81 -4.39
CA GLY A 74 11.74 -3.38 -5.55
C GLY A 74 11.34 -4.28 -6.70
N PHE A 75 12.23 -5.12 -7.15
CA PHE A 75 11.97 -6.11 -8.19
C PHE A 75 11.33 -5.51 -9.44
N TYR A 76 11.66 -4.23 -9.72
CA TYR A 76 11.17 -3.55 -10.91
C TYR A 76 11.84 -4.13 -12.15
N ARG A 77 11.06 -4.31 -13.21
CA ARG A 77 11.62 -4.66 -14.50
C ARG A 77 12.27 -3.44 -15.13
N LEU A 78 13.57 -3.57 -15.38
CA LEU A 78 14.38 -2.53 -16.00
C LEU A 78 14.76 -2.95 -17.42
N ASP A 79 14.75 -2.00 -18.33
CA ASP A 79 15.18 -2.23 -19.71
C ASP A 79 16.60 -2.79 -19.78
N GLY A 80 16.81 -3.75 -20.68
CA GLY A 80 18.10 -4.41 -20.87
C GLY A 80 18.47 -5.46 -19.84
N LYS A 81 17.59 -5.75 -18.85
CA LYS A 81 17.77 -6.83 -17.88
C LYS A 81 17.03 -8.10 -18.30
N LYS A 82 17.57 -9.25 -17.89
CA LYS A 82 16.93 -10.56 -18.12
C LYS A 82 16.06 -10.95 -16.93
N TYR A 83 14.89 -11.44 -17.19
CA TYR A 83 13.95 -11.92 -16.17
C TYR A 83 13.48 -13.34 -16.47
N PRO A 84 13.41 -14.22 -15.44
CA PRO A 84 13.45 -13.90 -13.99
C PRO A 84 14.87 -13.77 -13.38
N GLU A 85 15.95 -14.01 -14.12
CA GLU A 85 17.31 -14.19 -13.60
C GLU A 85 17.77 -13.01 -12.71
N THR A 86 17.62 -11.76 -13.19
CA THR A 86 18.02 -10.58 -12.42
C THR A 86 17.27 -10.48 -11.08
N SER A 87 15.98 -10.78 -11.07
CA SER A 87 15.20 -10.73 -9.83
C SER A 87 15.52 -11.90 -8.90
N VAL A 88 15.92 -13.04 -9.41
CA VAL A 88 16.44 -14.16 -8.59
C VAL A 88 17.73 -13.75 -7.90
N GLU A 89 18.65 -13.09 -8.61
CA GLU A 89 19.89 -12.55 -8.03
C GLU A 89 19.59 -11.53 -6.92
N ASP A 90 18.68 -10.57 -7.18
CA ASP A 90 18.25 -9.59 -6.19
C ASP A 90 17.61 -10.26 -4.95
N ALA A 91 16.76 -11.26 -5.14
CA ALA A 91 16.11 -11.99 -4.06
C ALA A 91 17.12 -12.75 -3.19
N LEU A 92 18.11 -13.39 -3.80
CA LEU A 92 19.18 -14.07 -3.06
C LEU A 92 20.01 -13.07 -2.25
N LYS A 93 20.34 -11.91 -2.83
CA LYS A 93 21.04 -10.84 -2.13
C LYS A 93 20.25 -10.33 -0.94
N PHE A 94 18.95 -10.04 -1.09
CA PHE A 94 18.11 -9.61 0.04
C PHE A 94 18.01 -10.70 1.14
N LYS A 95 18.00 -11.97 0.75
CA LYS A 95 18.05 -13.08 1.71
C LYS A 95 19.37 -13.11 2.48
N GLU A 96 20.50 -12.88 1.82
CA GLU A 96 21.84 -12.77 2.45
C GLU A 96 21.92 -11.56 3.39
N GLU A 97 21.27 -10.45 3.04
CA GLU A 97 21.13 -9.25 3.90
C GLU A 97 20.23 -9.48 5.12
N GLY A 98 19.57 -10.65 5.22
CA GLY A 98 18.75 -11.03 6.37
C GLY A 98 17.26 -10.74 6.23
N PHE A 99 16.78 -10.34 5.05
CA PHE A 99 15.34 -10.19 4.84
C PHE A 99 14.65 -11.55 4.81
N THR A 100 13.61 -11.68 5.62
CA THR A 100 12.77 -12.90 5.71
C THR A 100 11.44 -12.76 4.97
N ALA A 101 11.22 -11.62 4.34
CA ALA A 101 10.01 -11.32 3.57
C ALA A 101 10.34 -10.42 2.37
N MET A 102 9.66 -10.65 1.24
CA MET A 102 9.90 -9.93 -0.02
C MET A 102 8.59 -9.70 -0.76
N LYS A 103 8.41 -8.50 -1.35
CA LYS A 103 7.27 -8.16 -2.19
C LYS A 103 7.69 -7.98 -3.64
N LEU A 104 7.12 -8.78 -4.53
CA LEU A 104 7.42 -8.83 -5.95
C LEU A 104 6.44 -7.93 -6.72
N LYS A 105 6.93 -7.14 -7.67
CA LYS A 105 6.11 -6.42 -8.64
C LYS A 105 5.87 -7.31 -9.85
N VAL A 106 4.60 -7.52 -10.18
CA VAL A 106 4.10 -8.38 -11.27
C VAL A 106 3.08 -7.61 -12.11
N GLY A 107 2.27 -8.28 -12.91
CA GLY A 107 1.25 -7.61 -13.72
C GLY A 107 1.63 -7.44 -15.19
N PHE A 108 2.34 -8.41 -15.77
CA PHE A 108 2.75 -8.36 -17.19
C PHE A 108 1.88 -9.26 -18.06
N THR A 109 1.93 -10.56 -17.83
CA THR A 109 0.98 -11.56 -18.32
C THR A 109 0.84 -12.66 -17.30
N PRO A 110 -0.32 -13.32 -17.19
CA PRO A 110 -0.54 -14.37 -16.20
C PRO A 110 0.53 -15.44 -16.19
N GLU A 111 0.94 -15.92 -17.37
CA GLU A 111 1.93 -16.98 -17.54
C GLU A 111 3.33 -16.55 -17.07
N LYS A 112 3.76 -15.34 -17.46
CA LYS A 112 5.05 -14.78 -17.06
C LYS A 112 5.11 -14.48 -15.57
N ASP A 113 4.01 -13.98 -15.00
CA ASP A 113 3.96 -13.67 -13.57
C ASP A 113 4.02 -14.94 -12.72
N ILE A 114 3.31 -16.00 -13.11
CA ILE A 114 3.36 -17.29 -12.44
C ILE A 114 4.77 -17.90 -12.52
N GLU A 115 5.39 -17.91 -13.71
CA GLU A 115 6.76 -18.39 -13.90
C GLU A 115 7.75 -17.58 -13.05
N TYR A 116 7.62 -16.27 -13.05
CA TYR A 116 8.46 -15.37 -12.28
C TYR A 116 8.38 -15.63 -10.77
N ILE A 117 7.17 -15.71 -10.23
CA ILE A 117 6.94 -15.99 -8.81
C ILE A 117 7.50 -17.34 -8.41
N ARG A 118 7.27 -18.39 -9.22
CA ARG A 118 7.82 -19.74 -9.01
C ARG A 118 9.33 -19.75 -9.01
N SER A 119 9.96 -19.00 -9.91
CA SER A 119 11.42 -18.90 -9.99
C SER A 119 12.02 -18.28 -8.73
N ILE A 120 11.41 -17.20 -8.21
CA ILE A 120 11.83 -16.57 -6.96
C ILE A 120 11.60 -17.51 -5.78
N ARG A 121 10.42 -18.14 -5.66
CA ARG A 121 10.12 -19.11 -4.59
C ARG A 121 11.13 -20.25 -4.56
N LYS A 122 11.45 -20.80 -5.71
CA LYS A 122 12.47 -21.87 -5.84
C LYS A 122 13.85 -21.41 -5.35
N ALA A 123 14.23 -20.17 -5.63
CA ALA A 123 15.53 -19.62 -5.25
C ALA A 123 15.63 -19.30 -3.76
N VAL A 124 14.62 -18.65 -3.18
CA VAL A 124 14.68 -18.22 -1.78
C VAL A 124 14.24 -19.29 -0.78
N GLY A 125 13.55 -20.35 -1.24
CA GLY A 125 13.04 -21.42 -0.40
C GLY A 125 11.73 -21.10 0.32
N PRO A 126 11.16 -22.06 1.08
CA PRO A 126 9.85 -21.93 1.70
C PRO A 126 9.80 -20.95 2.89
N ASP A 127 10.93 -20.71 3.54
CA ASP A 127 11.01 -19.92 4.78
C ASP A 127 10.87 -18.41 4.54
N VAL A 128 11.14 -17.94 3.31
CA VAL A 128 10.97 -16.53 2.95
C VAL A 128 9.50 -16.26 2.63
N ARG A 129 8.91 -15.30 3.33
CA ARG A 129 7.54 -14.87 3.08
C ARG A 129 7.47 -14.05 1.80
N LEU A 130 6.77 -14.55 0.79
CA LEU A 130 6.56 -13.84 -0.48
C LEU A 130 5.22 -13.16 -0.51
N MET A 131 5.22 -11.92 -0.95
CA MET A 131 4.06 -11.11 -1.29
C MET A 131 4.14 -10.72 -2.76
N VAL A 132 3.01 -10.48 -3.39
CA VAL A 132 2.94 -10.07 -4.80
C VAL A 132 2.02 -8.88 -4.97
N ASP A 133 2.44 -7.93 -5.79
CA ASP A 133 1.73 -6.69 -6.06
C ASP A 133 1.49 -6.57 -7.57
N PHE A 134 0.22 -6.49 -7.94
CA PHE A 134 -0.25 -6.48 -9.32
C PHE A 134 -0.61 -5.09 -9.83
N ASN A 135 -0.65 -4.08 -8.99
CA ASN A 135 -1.03 -2.71 -9.33
C ASN A 135 -2.28 -2.65 -10.24
N ALA A 136 -3.35 -3.31 -9.79
CA ALA A 136 -4.69 -3.28 -10.39
C ALA A 136 -4.79 -3.75 -11.85
N CYS A 137 -3.91 -4.65 -12.30
CA CYS A 137 -3.78 -4.95 -13.73
C CYS A 137 -4.69 -6.07 -14.27
N TYR A 138 -5.37 -6.85 -13.43
CA TYR A 138 -6.11 -8.02 -13.87
C TYR A 138 -7.63 -7.91 -13.66
N SER A 139 -8.36 -8.62 -14.54
CA SER A 139 -9.78 -8.88 -14.33
C SER A 139 -9.97 -10.02 -13.32
N GLN A 140 -11.15 -10.09 -12.71
CA GLN A 140 -11.51 -11.13 -11.74
C GLN A 140 -11.28 -12.55 -12.26
N ALA A 141 -11.59 -12.83 -13.53
CA ALA A 141 -11.42 -14.15 -14.11
C ALA A 141 -9.92 -14.55 -14.20
N VAL A 142 -9.06 -13.62 -14.59
CA VAL A 142 -7.61 -13.83 -14.68
C VAL A 142 -7.02 -13.94 -13.28
N ALA A 143 -7.38 -13.05 -12.37
CA ALA A 143 -6.93 -13.07 -10.98
C ALA A 143 -7.25 -14.39 -10.28
N ARG A 144 -8.49 -14.89 -10.47
CA ARG A 144 -8.90 -16.21 -9.96
C ARG A 144 -7.99 -17.33 -10.46
N ARG A 145 -7.67 -17.36 -11.75
CA ARG A 145 -6.76 -18.35 -12.33
C ARG A 145 -5.37 -18.27 -11.68
N ILE A 146 -4.80 -17.07 -11.58
CA ILE A 146 -3.47 -16.84 -11.00
C ILE A 146 -3.43 -17.32 -9.55
N ILE A 147 -4.40 -16.96 -8.72
CA ILE A 147 -4.47 -17.37 -7.32
C ILE A 147 -4.48 -18.89 -7.20
N LEU A 148 -5.33 -19.58 -7.96
CA LEU A 148 -5.42 -21.04 -7.92
C LEU A 148 -4.13 -21.73 -8.36
N GLU A 149 -3.45 -21.20 -9.36
CA GLU A 149 -2.16 -21.69 -9.83
C GLU A 149 -1.02 -21.48 -8.82
N LEU A 150 -1.10 -20.42 -8.00
CA LEU A 150 -0.08 -20.04 -7.02
C LEU A 150 -0.32 -20.57 -5.60
N VAL A 151 -1.40 -21.34 -5.38
CA VAL A 151 -1.63 -21.99 -4.06
C VAL A 151 -0.41 -22.73 -3.54
N PRO A 152 0.33 -23.54 -4.36
CA PRO A 152 1.52 -24.26 -3.89
C PRO A 152 2.68 -23.36 -3.46
N GLU A 153 2.70 -22.11 -3.93
CA GLU A 153 3.79 -21.18 -3.66
C GLU A 153 3.65 -20.47 -2.31
N ASN A 154 2.55 -20.70 -1.59
CA ASN A 154 2.28 -20.14 -0.25
C ASN A 154 2.54 -18.62 -0.20
N ILE A 155 1.84 -17.88 -1.06
CA ILE A 155 1.91 -16.42 -1.10
C ILE A 155 1.27 -15.84 0.16
N TYR A 156 1.93 -14.91 0.82
CA TYR A 156 1.44 -14.32 2.06
C TYR A 156 0.28 -13.36 1.82
N PHE A 157 0.43 -12.43 0.87
CA PHE A 157 -0.68 -11.63 0.39
C PHE A 157 -0.60 -11.31 -1.10
N TYR A 158 -1.77 -11.09 -1.69
CA TYR A 158 -1.96 -10.54 -3.02
C TYR A 158 -2.37 -9.08 -2.88
N GLU A 159 -1.53 -8.14 -3.35
CA GLU A 159 -1.76 -6.70 -3.32
C GLU A 159 -2.29 -6.25 -4.67
N GLU A 160 -3.37 -5.47 -4.64
CA GLU A 160 -3.99 -4.83 -5.79
C GLU A 160 -4.13 -5.74 -7.03
N ILE A 161 -4.62 -6.95 -6.81
CA ILE A 161 -4.82 -7.91 -7.91
C ILE A 161 -5.97 -7.50 -8.85
N LEU A 162 -6.92 -6.70 -8.35
CA LEU A 162 -8.03 -6.08 -9.08
C LEU A 162 -7.99 -4.57 -8.90
N THR A 163 -8.74 -3.85 -9.75
CA THR A 163 -8.94 -2.41 -9.56
C THR A 163 -9.71 -2.10 -8.26
N PRO A 164 -9.53 -0.92 -7.68
CA PRO A 164 -10.20 -0.54 -6.42
C PRO A 164 -11.73 -0.43 -6.54
N GLU A 165 -12.29 -0.37 -7.76
CA GLU A 165 -13.73 -0.37 -7.96
C GLU A 165 -14.37 -1.76 -7.82
N ASP A 166 -13.59 -2.85 -7.93
CA ASP A 166 -14.12 -4.23 -7.93
C ASP A 166 -14.10 -4.88 -6.53
N MET A 167 -14.73 -4.22 -5.56
CA MET A 167 -14.85 -4.73 -4.18
C MET A 167 -15.48 -6.14 -4.12
N GLU A 168 -16.48 -6.41 -4.94
CA GLU A 168 -17.13 -7.74 -4.97
C GLU A 168 -16.19 -8.81 -5.53
N GLY A 169 -15.34 -8.44 -6.49
CA GLY A 169 -14.26 -9.29 -6.98
C GLY A 169 -13.27 -9.66 -5.88
N TYR A 170 -12.82 -8.70 -5.09
CA TYR A 170 -11.94 -8.97 -3.92
C TYR A 170 -12.59 -9.94 -2.93
N LYS A 171 -13.87 -9.77 -2.59
CA LYS A 171 -14.62 -10.69 -1.72
C LYS A 171 -14.67 -12.12 -2.29
N ALA A 172 -14.91 -12.23 -3.59
CA ALA A 172 -14.93 -13.52 -4.27
C ALA A 172 -13.55 -14.20 -4.28
N LEU A 173 -12.48 -13.45 -4.53
CA LEU A 173 -11.11 -13.97 -4.55
C LEU A 173 -10.62 -14.37 -3.16
N ARG A 174 -10.96 -13.61 -2.13
CA ARG A 174 -10.61 -13.91 -0.74
C ARG A 174 -11.04 -15.31 -0.29
N ASN A 175 -12.14 -15.80 -0.80
CA ASN A 175 -12.65 -17.13 -0.48
C ASN A 175 -11.95 -18.29 -1.21
N LEU A 176 -11.01 -18.00 -2.12
CA LEU A 176 -10.31 -19.01 -2.92
C LEU A 176 -8.99 -19.47 -2.31
N THR A 177 -8.46 -18.74 -1.36
CA THR A 177 -7.11 -18.97 -0.83
C THR A 177 -7.02 -18.63 0.65
N ALA A 178 -6.03 -19.21 1.33
CA ALA A 178 -5.66 -18.80 2.70
C ALA A 178 -4.73 -17.57 2.72
N SER A 179 -4.26 -17.11 1.56
CA SER A 179 -3.47 -15.88 1.45
C SER A 179 -4.33 -14.66 1.71
N TYR A 180 -3.74 -13.61 2.25
CA TYR A 180 -4.46 -12.36 2.51
C TYR A 180 -4.68 -11.55 1.23
N MET A 181 -5.78 -10.80 1.17
CA MET A 181 -6.01 -9.78 0.16
C MET A 181 -5.60 -8.42 0.73
N ALA A 182 -4.75 -7.71 0.01
CA ALA A 182 -4.21 -6.42 0.40
C ALA A 182 -4.50 -5.36 -0.67
N ALA A 183 -4.87 -4.17 -0.25
CA ALA A 183 -4.99 -2.98 -1.09
C ALA A 183 -5.09 -1.73 -0.21
N GLY A 184 -5.02 -0.55 -0.79
CA GLY A 184 -5.27 0.67 -0.05
C GLY A 184 -4.55 1.89 -0.54
N GLU A 185 -3.51 1.78 -1.38
CA GLU A 185 -2.78 2.95 -1.88
C GLU A 185 -3.63 3.83 -2.81
N GLU A 186 -4.66 3.27 -3.44
CA GLU A 186 -5.64 3.97 -4.26
C GLU A 186 -6.99 4.22 -3.55
N ILE A 187 -7.07 4.02 -2.22
CA ILE A 187 -8.28 4.25 -1.41
C ILE A 187 -8.10 5.54 -0.60
N PHE A 188 -9.07 6.47 -0.75
CA PHE A 188 -8.95 7.82 -0.22
C PHE A 188 -9.85 8.03 1.01
N GLY A 189 -9.23 8.35 2.14
CA GLY A 189 -9.93 8.77 3.36
C GLY A 189 -10.68 7.67 4.10
N LYS A 190 -10.96 7.95 5.36
CA LYS A 190 -11.61 7.01 6.30
C LYS A 190 -13.01 6.55 5.87
N ILE A 191 -13.72 7.37 5.08
CA ILE A 191 -15.10 7.03 4.66
C ILE A 191 -15.07 5.85 3.69
N GLU A 192 -14.17 5.89 2.71
CA GLU A 192 -14.02 4.85 1.72
C GLU A 192 -13.46 3.57 2.36
N ILE A 193 -12.41 3.68 3.16
CA ILE A 193 -11.85 2.54 3.94
C ILE A 193 -12.93 1.88 4.82
N ASN A 194 -13.75 2.67 5.52
CA ASN A 194 -14.84 2.11 6.33
C ASN A 194 -15.83 1.27 5.50
N ASN A 195 -16.07 1.65 4.24
CA ASN A 195 -16.89 0.87 3.34
C ASN A 195 -16.23 -0.48 3.01
N TRP A 196 -14.94 -0.49 2.71
CA TRP A 196 -14.17 -1.71 2.47
C TRP A 196 -14.15 -2.63 3.70
N LEU A 197 -13.92 -2.08 4.90
CA LEU A 197 -13.94 -2.83 6.16
C LEU A 197 -15.30 -3.49 6.42
N LYS A 198 -16.39 -2.75 6.26
CA LYS A 198 -17.75 -3.27 6.46
C LYS A 198 -18.09 -4.42 5.50
N ASN A 199 -17.56 -4.36 4.30
CA ASN A 199 -17.78 -5.39 3.29
C ASN A 199 -16.84 -6.61 3.44
N GLY A 200 -15.82 -6.53 4.28
CA GLY A 200 -14.89 -7.63 4.51
C GLY A 200 -14.12 -8.05 3.25
N ALA A 201 -13.83 -7.11 2.35
CA ALA A 201 -13.18 -7.40 1.08
C ALA A 201 -11.67 -7.56 1.19
N LEU A 202 -11.04 -6.96 2.20
CA LEU A 202 -9.60 -6.99 2.43
C LEU A 202 -9.25 -7.52 3.81
N ASP A 203 -8.06 -8.10 3.92
CA ASP A 203 -7.42 -8.53 5.16
C ASP A 203 -6.35 -7.54 5.63
N ILE A 204 -5.70 -6.86 4.68
CA ILE A 204 -4.62 -5.91 4.93
C ILE A 204 -4.95 -4.61 4.21
N TYR A 205 -4.94 -3.53 4.98
CA TYR A 205 -5.09 -2.17 4.48
C TYR A 205 -3.73 -1.47 4.41
N GLN A 206 -3.47 -0.82 3.27
CA GLN A 206 -2.20 -0.15 2.99
C GLN A 206 -2.44 1.30 2.54
N PRO A 207 -3.05 2.17 3.38
CA PRO A 207 -3.26 3.56 3.01
C PRO A 207 -1.91 4.25 2.80
N ASP A 208 -1.77 4.95 1.69
CA ASP A 208 -0.60 5.80 1.44
C ASP A 208 -0.83 7.18 2.07
N VAL A 209 0.02 7.55 2.99
CA VAL A 209 -0.05 8.85 3.70
C VAL A 209 0.02 10.04 2.74
N SER A 210 0.64 9.86 1.56
CA SER A 210 0.77 10.92 0.55
C SER A 210 -0.51 11.14 -0.27
N SER A 211 -1.45 10.19 -0.23
CA SER A 211 -2.70 10.24 -1.00
C SER A 211 -3.97 10.11 -0.15
N ALA A 212 -3.90 9.38 0.95
CA ALA A 212 -5.07 9.04 1.76
C ALA A 212 -5.62 10.19 2.64
N GLY A 213 -4.98 11.35 2.66
CA GLY A 213 -5.37 12.51 3.48
C GLY A 213 -4.33 12.90 4.54
N GLY A 214 -3.09 12.45 4.39
CA GLY A 214 -1.99 12.79 5.29
C GLY A 214 -1.99 11.98 6.58
N ILE A 215 -1.15 12.37 7.52
CA ILE A 215 -0.96 11.73 8.83
C ILE A 215 -2.25 11.81 9.65
N THR A 216 -2.92 12.97 9.61
CA THR A 216 -4.16 13.23 10.35
C THR A 216 -5.26 12.22 9.99
N GLU A 217 -5.47 11.95 8.71
CA GLU A 217 -6.52 11.04 8.26
C GLU A 217 -6.09 9.57 8.43
N CYS A 218 -4.84 9.22 8.09
CA CYS A 218 -4.32 7.87 8.29
C CYS A 218 -4.38 7.42 9.77
N LYS A 219 -4.21 8.35 10.72
CA LYS A 219 -4.39 8.06 12.13
C LYS A 219 -5.83 7.68 12.49
N LYS A 220 -6.82 8.20 11.74
CA LYS A 220 -8.25 7.92 11.97
C LYS A 220 -8.72 6.64 11.26
N MET A 221 -7.98 6.17 10.27
CA MET A 221 -8.17 4.88 9.59
C MET A 221 -7.69 3.73 10.46
#